data_f3dea6a9a273b2216f6cae6e905e3294
#
_entry.id   f3dea6a9a273b2216f6cae6e905e3294
#
_cell.length_a   1.000
_cell.length_b   1.000
_cell.length_c   1.000
_cell.angle_alpha   90.00
_cell.angle_beta   90.00
_cell.angle_gamma   90.00
#
_symmetry.space_group_name_H-M   'P 1'
#
loop_
_entity.id
_entity.type
_entity.pdbx_description
1 polymer ?
#
loop_
_entity_poly.entity_id
_entity_poly.type
_entity_poly.pdbx_seq_one_letter_code
_entity_poly.pdbx_strand_id
1 'polypeptide(L)'
;MKKIIITCLSVIVLLTAFTNNSFSQQKAKTEKKEKNDDEDNWNFNNNRAPGTWDAVVKDDQVNIQFYGARWSSGRDFPLSELGTLPKGKIGEFSLNREAGKMTFKGVFESQFGHGSYQFVENTQFKAYLAQRGYKNLDDQLMLDVFFTDINKAYFDYIKANGYATITNDQFKDLAEQNLNRKKLAEYFDLFKTEGYGHQSIDKIVELREHGVSARFVSDFHQIGFKNFSLDKALELRDHGVSAKYITEFTKMGYKDISLDKALDLRDHGVSPDFINSIQKMGYGTLTLDKAQELKDHGVSPKFINSIQDMGYKNITLDKAQELKDHGVNPDFISGIQKLGFKDLSLEKAQELRDHGVTIAYIQKIKSKGLKDINTLDDYIKLKDTGF
;
A
#
# COMPACT_ATOMS: atom_id res chain seq x y z
N MET A 1 44.76 0.92 1.59
CA MET A 1 43.59 1.78 1.37
C MET A 1 42.37 1.02 1.88
N LYS A 2 41.88 1.37 3.04
CA LYS A 2 40.78 0.66 3.71
C LYS A 2 39.44 1.16 3.15
N LYS A 3 38.63 0.23 2.66
CA LYS A 3 37.23 0.47 2.23
C LYS A 3 36.37 0.80 3.45
N ILE A 4 35.79 1.98 3.44
CA ILE A 4 34.72 2.34 4.37
C ILE A 4 33.42 1.86 3.75
N ILE A 5 32.84 0.80 4.33
CA ILE A 5 31.48 0.35 4.05
C ILE A 5 30.62 1.12 5.05
N ILE A 6 29.82 2.06 4.56
CA ILE A 6 28.83 2.79 5.35
C ILE A 6 27.57 1.95 5.36
N THR A 7 27.31 1.35 6.52
CA THR A 7 26.06 0.65 6.87
C THR A 7 24.96 1.68 7.12
N CYS A 8 24.11 1.92 6.14
CA CYS A 8 22.88 2.72 6.26
C CYS A 8 21.65 1.85 6.60
N LEU A 9 21.78 0.86 7.51
CA LEU A 9 20.67 -0.04 7.82
C LEU A 9 20.15 0.03 9.27
N SER A 10 20.57 1.01 10.08
CA SER A 10 20.21 1.02 11.51
C SER A 10 19.36 2.21 11.98
N VAL A 11 18.88 3.08 11.11
CA VAL A 11 18.10 4.27 11.53
C VAL A 11 16.60 4.15 11.24
N ILE A 12 16.14 3.20 10.43
CA ILE A 12 14.71 3.06 10.08
C ILE A 12 13.90 2.23 11.09
N VAL A 13 14.56 1.38 11.91
CA VAL A 13 13.85 0.48 12.85
C VAL A 13 13.49 1.13 14.19
N LEU A 14 14.07 2.26 14.55
CA LEU A 14 13.85 2.89 15.89
C LEU A 14 12.81 4.02 15.89
N LEU A 15 12.27 4.44 14.74
CA LEU A 15 11.22 5.48 14.65
C LEU A 15 9.80 4.91 14.49
N THR A 16 9.63 3.59 14.38
CA THR A 16 8.31 2.95 14.21
C THR A 16 7.67 2.47 15.52
N ALA A 17 8.38 2.53 16.65
CA ALA A 17 7.86 1.98 17.91
C ALA A 17 7.06 2.97 18.77
N PHE A 18 7.01 4.27 18.47
CA PHE A 18 6.33 5.26 19.30
C PHE A 18 5.16 6.03 18.64
N THR A 19 4.79 5.72 17.40
CA THR A 19 3.70 6.44 16.71
C THR A 19 2.51 5.55 16.33
N ASN A 20 2.48 4.29 16.73
CA ASN A 20 1.46 3.33 16.26
C ASN A 20 0.10 3.38 16.99
N ASN A 21 -0.10 4.29 17.96
CA ASN A 21 -1.40 4.33 18.66
C ASN A 21 -2.31 5.52 18.34
N SER A 22 -1.86 6.48 17.54
CA SER A 22 -2.72 7.64 17.17
C SER A 22 -2.99 7.77 15.67
N PHE A 23 -2.23 7.09 14.82
CA PHE A 23 -2.38 7.18 13.36
C PHE A 23 -3.33 6.13 12.76
N SER A 24 -3.56 5.00 13.45
CA SER A 24 -4.42 3.91 12.94
C SER A 24 -5.92 4.20 13.03
N GLN A 25 -6.35 5.12 13.91
CA GLN A 25 -7.78 5.44 14.03
C GLN A 25 -8.26 6.58 13.12
N GLN A 26 -7.37 7.39 12.56
CA GLN A 26 -7.75 8.49 11.65
C GLN A 26 -7.66 8.13 10.16
N LYS A 27 -6.89 7.08 9.78
CA LYS A 27 -6.82 6.56 8.40
C LYS A 27 -8.02 5.70 8.00
N ALA A 28 -8.80 5.22 8.96
CA ALA A 28 -9.91 4.30 8.70
C ALA A 28 -11.18 4.96 8.14
N LYS A 29 -11.22 6.27 7.89
CA LYS A 29 -12.46 6.94 7.45
C LYS A 29 -12.43 7.60 6.07
N THR A 30 -11.34 7.56 5.31
CA THR A 30 -11.28 8.30 4.03
C THR A 30 -10.60 7.57 2.86
N GLU A 31 -10.13 6.36 3.02
CA GLU A 31 -9.68 5.58 1.86
C GLU A 31 -10.80 4.64 1.41
N LYS A 32 -11.53 5.02 0.35
CA LYS A 32 -12.16 4.04 -0.52
C LYS A 32 -11.02 3.18 -1.05
N LYS A 33 -10.84 1.97 -0.47
CA LYS A 33 -9.91 0.98 -0.99
C LYS A 33 -10.14 0.84 -2.48
N GLU A 34 -9.12 1.18 -3.28
CA GLU A 34 -9.02 0.67 -4.64
C GLU A 34 -9.12 -0.84 -4.54
N LYS A 35 -10.14 -1.41 -5.16
CA LYS A 35 -10.23 -2.85 -5.37
C LYS A 35 -9.03 -3.25 -6.21
N ASN A 36 -8.06 -3.91 -5.61
CA ASN A 36 -7.18 -4.77 -6.37
C ASN A 36 -8.05 -5.90 -6.90
N ASP A 37 -8.25 -5.94 -8.22
CA ASP A 37 -9.08 -6.93 -8.90
C ASP A 37 -8.56 -8.38 -8.76
N ASP A 38 -7.46 -8.60 -8.02
CA ASP A 38 -6.83 -9.92 -7.83
C ASP A 38 -7.04 -10.54 -6.44
N GLU A 39 -7.63 -9.83 -5.46
CA GLU A 39 -8.04 -10.41 -4.18
C GLU A 39 -9.43 -9.90 -3.80
N ASP A 40 -10.44 -10.74 -3.96
CA ASP A 40 -11.72 -10.56 -3.27
C ASP A 40 -11.43 -10.48 -1.77
N ASN A 41 -11.38 -9.25 -1.23
CA ASN A 41 -11.00 -8.98 0.14
C ASN A 41 -12.18 -9.35 1.07
N TRP A 42 -12.28 -10.64 1.39
CA TRP A 42 -13.26 -11.17 2.31
C TRP A 42 -12.91 -10.71 3.74
N ASN A 43 -13.77 -9.93 4.35
CA ASN A 43 -13.61 -9.50 5.75
C ASN A 43 -13.91 -10.65 6.71
N PHE A 44 -12.93 -11.53 6.94
CA PHE A 44 -12.98 -12.52 7.99
C PHE A 44 -12.65 -11.89 9.36
N ASN A 45 -13.35 -12.35 10.39
CA ASN A 45 -13.13 -11.87 11.76
C ASN A 45 -11.81 -12.41 12.32
N ASN A 46 -10.82 -11.57 12.56
CA ASN A 46 -9.50 -11.93 13.08
C ASN A 46 -9.48 -12.45 14.54
N ASN A 47 -10.63 -12.53 15.22
CA ASN A 47 -10.74 -13.03 16.60
C ASN A 47 -11.13 -14.53 16.67
N ARG A 48 -10.71 -15.33 15.70
CA ARG A 48 -10.95 -16.78 15.69
C ARG A 48 -9.93 -17.55 16.52
N ALA A 49 -10.36 -18.67 17.11
CA ALA A 49 -9.47 -19.56 17.84
C ALA A 49 -8.46 -20.25 16.90
N PRO A 50 -7.23 -20.54 17.37
CA PRO A 50 -6.26 -21.30 16.60
C PRO A 50 -6.81 -22.66 16.18
N GLY A 51 -6.44 -23.13 14.98
CA GLY A 51 -6.92 -24.41 14.43
C GLY A 51 -8.33 -24.34 13.85
N THR A 52 -8.86 -23.12 13.63
CA THR A 52 -10.16 -22.89 12.99
C THR A 52 -10.01 -22.34 11.58
N TRP A 53 -11.10 -22.46 10.81
CA TRP A 53 -11.17 -21.91 9.46
C TRP A 53 -12.53 -21.30 9.18
N ASP A 54 -12.53 -20.27 8.32
CA ASP A 54 -13.72 -19.77 7.63
C ASP A 54 -13.53 -19.94 6.12
N ALA A 55 -14.60 -20.14 5.36
CA ALA A 55 -14.50 -20.34 3.92
C ALA A 55 -15.63 -19.69 3.14
N VAL A 56 -15.33 -19.39 1.88
CA VAL A 56 -16.33 -18.94 0.89
C VAL A 56 -16.16 -19.76 -0.38
N VAL A 57 -17.26 -20.32 -0.86
CA VAL A 57 -17.32 -21.03 -2.15
C VAL A 57 -17.72 -20.03 -3.22
N LYS A 58 -16.93 -19.93 -4.27
CA LYS A 58 -17.22 -19.12 -5.45
C LYS A 58 -16.86 -19.93 -6.70
N ASP A 59 -17.85 -20.18 -7.53
CA ASP A 59 -17.70 -20.98 -8.74
C ASP A 59 -17.15 -22.39 -8.44
N ASP A 60 -15.98 -22.74 -8.96
CA ASP A 60 -15.26 -24.01 -8.77
C ASP A 60 -14.14 -23.91 -7.73
N GLN A 61 -14.05 -22.80 -7.00
CA GLN A 61 -13.03 -22.51 -5.99
C GLN A 61 -13.62 -22.39 -4.59
N VAL A 62 -12.82 -22.74 -3.59
CA VAL A 62 -13.11 -22.44 -2.19
C VAL A 62 -11.95 -21.63 -1.63
N ASN A 63 -12.23 -20.38 -1.27
CA ASN A 63 -11.30 -19.59 -0.48
C ASN A 63 -11.44 -20.00 0.99
N ILE A 64 -10.37 -20.49 1.60
CA ILE A 64 -10.33 -20.87 3.02
C ILE A 64 -9.36 -19.95 3.74
N GLN A 65 -9.87 -19.25 4.75
CA GLN A 65 -9.08 -18.50 5.71
C GLN A 65 -8.75 -19.38 6.90
N PHE A 66 -7.47 -19.66 7.12
CA PHE A 66 -6.95 -20.43 8.24
C PHE A 66 -6.54 -19.50 9.37
N TYR A 67 -6.77 -19.95 10.60
CA TYR A 67 -6.35 -19.24 11.82
C TYR A 67 -5.44 -20.14 12.64
N GLY A 68 -4.18 -19.75 12.76
CA GLY A 68 -3.17 -20.36 13.65
C GLY A 68 -3.05 -19.58 14.96
N ALA A 69 -2.14 -20.00 15.84
CA ALA A 69 -1.92 -19.35 17.12
C ALA A 69 -1.40 -17.90 17.00
N ARG A 70 -0.61 -17.60 15.96
CA ARG A 70 0.02 -16.28 15.73
C ARG A 70 -0.03 -15.84 14.27
N TRP A 71 -0.79 -16.54 13.43
CA TRP A 71 -0.88 -16.25 12.00
C TRP A 71 -2.30 -16.48 11.49
N SER A 72 -2.64 -15.85 10.42
CA SER A 72 -3.80 -16.17 9.60
C SER A 72 -3.42 -16.11 8.13
N SER A 73 -4.01 -16.97 7.32
CA SER A 73 -3.67 -17.05 5.90
C SER A 73 -4.84 -17.53 5.07
N GLY A 74 -5.17 -16.75 4.02
CA GLY A 74 -6.15 -17.15 3.01
C GLY A 74 -5.51 -18.03 1.93
N ARG A 75 -6.22 -19.06 1.49
CA ARG A 75 -5.81 -19.95 0.41
C ARG A 75 -7.00 -20.34 -0.45
N ASP A 76 -6.78 -20.37 -1.76
CA ASP A 76 -7.76 -20.84 -2.72
C ASP A 76 -7.48 -22.29 -3.09
N PHE A 77 -8.52 -23.09 -3.09
CA PHE A 77 -8.45 -24.49 -3.48
C PHE A 77 -9.53 -24.80 -4.51
N PRO A 78 -9.21 -25.53 -5.59
CA PRO A 78 -10.25 -26.09 -6.45
C PRO A 78 -11.18 -27.00 -5.65
N LEU A 79 -12.48 -26.89 -5.87
CA LEU A 79 -13.45 -27.83 -5.24
C LEU A 79 -13.11 -29.30 -5.51
N SER A 80 -12.50 -29.60 -6.66
CA SER A 80 -12.06 -30.95 -7.03
C SER A 80 -11.00 -31.53 -6.08
N GLU A 81 -10.20 -30.68 -5.40
CA GLU A 81 -9.22 -31.15 -4.41
C GLU A 81 -9.83 -31.44 -3.04
N LEU A 82 -10.96 -30.83 -2.71
CA LEU A 82 -11.60 -30.91 -1.39
C LEU A 82 -12.68 -32.01 -1.31
N GLY A 83 -13.13 -32.50 -2.45
CA GLY A 83 -14.22 -33.47 -2.52
C GLY A 83 -15.59 -32.87 -2.16
N THR A 84 -16.44 -33.67 -1.50
CA THR A 84 -17.80 -33.21 -1.15
C THR A 84 -17.80 -32.41 0.14
N LEU A 85 -18.20 -31.14 0.06
CA LEU A 85 -18.32 -30.26 1.20
C LEU A 85 -19.58 -30.57 2.04
N PRO A 86 -19.51 -30.61 3.37
CA PRO A 86 -20.65 -30.88 4.26
C PRO A 86 -21.60 -29.67 4.26
N LYS A 87 -22.87 -29.88 3.80
CA LYS A 87 -23.89 -28.83 3.72
C LYS A 87 -25.00 -29.05 4.78
N GLY A 88 -25.34 -27.98 5.52
CA GLY A 88 -26.47 -27.96 6.46
C GLY A 88 -26.29 -28.78 7.73
N LYS A 89 -25.24 -29.58 7.84
CA LYS A 89 -24.85 -30.34 9.05
C LYS A 89 -23.34 -30.47 9.12
N ILE A 90 -22.83 -30.56 10.34
CA ILE A 90 -21.40 -30.75 10.58
C ILE A 90 -20.96 -32.09 9.99
N GLY A 91 -19.88 -32.05 9.21
CA GLY A 91 -19.24 -33.21 8.61
C GLY A 91 -17.74 -32.99 8.44
N GLU A 92 -17.08 -33.97 7.80
CA GLU A 92 -15.63 -33.91 7.55
C GLU A 92 -15.36 -33.93 6.06
N PHE A 93 -14.31 -33.21 5.64
CA PHE A 93 -13.70 -33.30 4.32
C PHE A 93 -12.18 -33.15 4.46
N SER A 94 -11.43 -33.43 3.42
CA SER A 94 -9.96 -33.40 3.55
C SER A 94 -9.28 -33.01 2.26
N LEU A 95 -8.11 -32.37 2.42
CA LEU A 95 -7.14 -32.11 1.38
C LEU A 95 -5.95 -33.06 1.58
N ASN A 96 -5.61 -33.83 0.55
CA ASN A 96 -4.51 -34.79 0.60
C ASN A 96 -3.44 -34.38 -0.41
N ARG A 97 -2.20 -34.26 0.05
CA ARG A 97 -1.01 -33.93 -0.76
C ARG A 97 0.17 -34.79 -0.35
N GLU A 98 1.24 -34.84 -1.14
CA GLU A 98 2.44 -35.62 -0.75
C GLU A 98 3.02 -35.20 0.59
N ALA A 99 2.97 -33.89 0.92
CA ALA A 99 3.49 -33.36 2.17
C ALA A 99 2.67 -33.74 3.42
N GLY A 100 1.40 -34.16 3.24
CA GLY A 100 0.54 -34.54 4.37
C GLY A 100 -0.94 -34.56 4.04
N LYS A 101 -1.74 -34.61 5.10
CA LYS A 101 -3.20 -34.58 5.05
C LYS A 101 -3.72 -33.47 5.96
N MET A 102 -4.61 -32.64 5.43
CA MET A 102 -5.41 -31.70 6.23
C MET A 102 -6.84 -32.20 6.29
N THR A 103 -7.34 -32.44 7.49
CA THR A 103 -8.72 -32.81 7.75
C THR A 103 -9.47 -31.60 8.28
N PHE A 104 -10.60 -31.31 7.70
CA PHE A 104 -11.51 -30.24 8.07
C PHE A 104 -12.75 -30.84 8.71
N LYS A 105 -13.21 -30.24 9.80
CA LYS A 105 -14.49 -30.56 10.43
C LYS A 105 -15.30 -29.29 10.57
N GLY A 106 -16.48 -29.26 9.95
CA GLY A 106 -17.31 -28.04 9.97
C GLY A 106 -18.55 -28.19 9.12
N VAL A 107 -19.16 -27.07 8.78
CA VAL A 107 -20.39 -27.02 8.01
C VAL A 107 -20.35 -25.87 6.99
N PHE A 108 -20.99 -26.06 5.86
CA PHE A 108 -21.27 -25.02 4.88
C PHE A 108 -22.77 -24.69 4.90
N GLU A 109 -23.09 -23.39 5.06
CA GLU A 109 -24.41 -22.82 4.92
C GLU A 109 -24.42 -21.90 3.68
N SER A 110 -25.16 -22.32 2.65
CA SER A 110 -25.06 -21.68 1.33
C SER A 110 -23.61 -21.73 0.80
N GLN A 111 -23.00 -20.57 0.56
CA GLN A 111 -21.61 -20.45 0.09
C GLN A 111 -20.58 -20.27 1.22
N PHE A 112 -21.02 -20.08 2.47
CA PHE A 112 -20.13 -19.81 3.61
C PHE A 112 -19.90 -21.08 4.42
N GLY A 113 -18.65 -21.31 4.82
CA GLY A 113 -18.27 -22.44 5.67
C GLY A 113 -17.42 -22.00 6.84
N HIS A 114 -17.49 -22.78 7.93
CA HIS A 114 -16.63 -22.59 9.10
C HIS A 114 -16.43 -23.89 9.86
N GLY A 115 -15.32 -23.95 10.62
CA GLY A 115 -15.02 -25.14 11.40
C GLY A 115 -13.63 -25.15 11.99
N SER A 116 -13.13 -26.37 12.23
CA SER A 116 -11.77 -26.62 12.69
C SER A 116 -10.99 -27.44 11.68
N TYR A 117 -9.67 -27.36 11.73
CA TYR A 117 -8.79 -28.16 10.88
C TYR A 117 -7.68 -28.81 11.70
N GLN A 118 -7.16 -29.90 11.19
CA GLN A 118 -5.98 -30.58 11.70
C GLN A 118 -5.08 -30.98 10.53
N PHE A 119 -3.81 -30.61 10.61
CA PHE A 119 -2.79 -31.03 9.67
C PHE A 119 -1.96 -32.16 10.26
N VAL A 120 -1.70 -33.20 9.47
CA VAL A 120 -0.80 -34.29 9.79
C VAL A 120 0.21 -34.42 8.66
N GLU A 121 1.48 -34.21 8.97
CA GLU A 121 2.58 -34.32 8.00
C GLU A 121 2.76 -35.78 7.53
N ASN A 122 3.23 -35.93 6.30
CA ASN A 122 3.67 -37.24 5.79
C ASN A 122 5.15 -37.43 6.12
N THR A 123 5.43 -38.29 7.10
CA THR A 123 6.79 -38.60 7.58
C THR A 123 7.68 -39.18 6.49
N GLN A 124 7.13 -39.94 5.53
CA GLN A 124 7.90 -40.49 4.40
C GLN A 124 8.32 -39.40 3.43
N PHE A 125 7.43 -38.42 3.16
CA PHE A 125 7.79 -37.28 2.32
C PHE A 125 8.77 -36.35 3.03
N LYS A 126 8.63 -36.15 4.33
CA LYS A 126 9.61 -35.41 5.15
C LYS A 126 11.00 -36.08 5.09
N ALA A 127 11.05 -37.42 5.20
CA ALA A 127 12.31 -38.17 5.04
C ALA A 127 12.90 -38.01 3.62
N TYR A 128 12.07 -38.04 2.58
CA TYR A 128 12.49 -37.78 1.20
C TYR A 128 13.12 -36.39 1.06
N LEU A 129 12.54 -35.34 1.65
CA LEU A 129 13.10 -33.98 1.64
C LEU A 129 14.45 -33.96 2.38
N ALA A 130 14.56 -34.60 3.54
CA ALA A 130 15.81 -34.69 4.29
C ALA A 130 16.93 -35.42 3.50
N GLN A 131 16.59 -36.46 2.76
CA GLN A 131 17.53 -37.18 1.88
C GLN A 131 18.02 -36.32 0.71
N ARG A 132 17.23 -35.34 0.27
CA ARG A 132 17.65 -34.33 -0.73
C ARG A 132 18.53 -33.21 -0.14
N GLY A 133 18.78 -33.23 1.16
CA GLY A 133 19.64 -32.28 1.85
C GLY A 133 18.91 -31.09 2.49
N TYR A 134 17.57 -31.05 2.45
CA TYR A 134 16.81 -29.99 3.12
C TYR A 134 16.78 -30.25 4.63
N LYS A 135 16.97 -29.16 5.40
CA LYS A 135 17.16 -29.20 6.85
C LYS A 135 16.09 -28.36 7.56
N ASN A 136 15.99 -28.53 8.88
CA ASN A 136 15.07 -27.76 9.72
C ASN A 136 13.61 -27.85 9.25
N LEU A 137 13.19 -29.08 8.87
CA LEU A 137 11.84 -29.39 8.42
C LEU A 137 10.91 -29.48 9.65
N ASP A 138 10.65 -28.32 10.27
CA ASP A 138 9.71 -28.22 11.40
C ASP A 138 8.25 -28.26 10.92
N ASP A 139 7.32 -28.27 11.87
CA ASP A 139 5.88 -28.40 11.59
C ASP A 139 5.36 -27.22 10.74
N GLN A 140 5.91 -26.01 10.95
CA GLN A 140 5.49 -24.83 10.19
C GLN A 140 5.97 -24.94 8.74
N LEU A 141 7.23 -25.25 8.51
CA LEU A 141 7.75 -25.43 7.14
C LEU A 141 7.03 -26.57 6.42
N MET A 142 6.73 -27.69 7.10
CA MET A 142 5.97 -28.79 6.50
C MET A 142 4.54 -28.37 6.14
N LEU A 143 3.92 -27.50 6.91
CA LEU A 143 2.62 -26.91 6.59
C LEU A 143 2.71 -25.96 5.37
N ASP A 144 3.76 -25.15 5.27
CA ASP A 144 3.99 -24.26 4.11
C ASP A 144 4.29 -25.08 2.83
N VAL A 145 5.06 -26.16 2.95
CA VAL A 145 5.29 -27.14 1.87
C VAL A 145 3.97 -27.77 1.43
N PHE A 146 3.09 -28.11 2.38
CA PHE A 146 1.77 -28.62 2.09
C PHE A 146 0.90 -27.60 1.37
N PHE A 147 0.82 -26.36 1.85
CA PHE A 147 0.02 -25.31 1.21
C PHE A 147 0.52 -24.95 -0.19
N THR A 148 1.83 -24.93 -0.38
CA THR A 148 2.45 -24.62 -1.68
C THR A 148 2.34 -25.79 -2.67
N ASP A 149 1.93 -26.98 -2.20
CA ASP A 149 1.92 -28.23 -2.97
C ASP A 149 3.30 -28.56 -3.53
N ILE A 150 4.34 -28.40 -2.71
CA ILE A 150 5.68 -28.88 -3.06
C ILE A 150 5.68 -30.40 -2.92
N ASN A 151 5.82 -31.08 -4.06
CA ASN A 151 5.80 -32.52 -4.21
C ASN A 151 6.96 -32.96 -5.12
N LYS A 152 7.11 -34.25 -5.40
CA LYS A 152 8.19 -34.74 -6.27
C LYS A 152 8.13 -34.13 -7.67
N ALA A 153 6.93 -34.01 -8.24
CA ALA A 153 6.74 -33.41 -9.56
C ALA A 153 7.08 -31.90 -9.58
N TYR A 154 7.00 -31.21 -8.43
CA TYR A 154 7.46 -29.82 -8.30
C TYR A 154 8.97 -29.70 -8.53
N PHE A 155 9.77 -30.60 -7.93
CA PHE A 155 11.22 -30.61 -8.15
C PHE A 155 11.60 -30.98 -9.60
N ASP A 156 10.87 -31.91 -10.21
CA ASP A 156 11.06 -32.26 -11.62
C ASP A 156 10.74 -31.07 -12.53
N TYR A 157 9.70 -30.32 -12.22
CA TYR A 157 9.32 -29.11 -12.92
C TYR A 157 10.39 -28.00 -12.84
N ILE A 158 10.90 -27.72 -11.64
CA ILE A 158 11.97 -26.74 -11.43
C ILE A 158 13.22 -27.16 -12.22
N LYS A 159 13.61 -28.44 -12.16
CA LYS A 159 14.73 -28.99 -12.89
C LYS A 159 14.56 -28.87 -14.41
N ALA A 160 13.37 -29.14 -14.93
CA ALA A 160 13.07 -29.02 -16.35
C ALA A 160 13.13 -27.56 -16.86
N ASN A 161 12.97 -26.58 -15.95
CA ASN A 161 13.09 -25.15 -16.26
C ASN A 161 14.51 -24.58 -15.99
N GLY A 162 15.53 -25.46 -15.87
CA GLY A 162 16.94 -25.02 -15.80
C GLY A 162 17.52 -24.90 -14.39
N TYR A 163 16.74 -25.21 -13.33
CA TYR A 163 17.22 -25.15 -11.95
C TYR A 163 17.52 -26.58 -11.47
N ALA A 164 18.70 -27.08 -11.76
CA ALA A 164 19.10 -28.46 -11.46
C ALA A 164 19.06 -28.78 -9.96
N THR A 165 19.37 -27.81 -9.12
CA THR A 165 19.32 -27.88 -7.65
C THR A 165 18.87 -26.53 -7.10
N ILE A 166 18.14 -26.58 -5.99
CA ILE A 166 17.82 -25.40 -5.18
C ILE A 166 18.44 -25.58 -3.79
N THR A 167 18.88 -24.49 -3.18
CA THR A 167 19.47 -24.49 -1.85
C THR A 167 18.39 -24.73 -0.79
N ASN A 168 18.81 -25.00 0.46
CA ASN A 168 17.87 -25.12 1.58
C ASN A 168 17.08 -23.83 1.80
N ASP A 169 17.72 -22.68 1.69
CA ASP A 169 17.08 -21.37 1.88
C ASP A 169 16.08 -21.10 0.74
N GLN A 170 16.44 -21.33 -0.51
CA GLN A 170 15.51 -21.22 -1.64
C GLN A 170 14.31 -22.17 -1.52
N PHE A 171 14.52 -23.39 -1.03
CA PHE A 171 13.40 -24.32 -0.78
C PHE A 171 12.42 -23.77 0.25
N LYS A 172 12.96 -23.25 1.37
CA LYS A 172 12.19 -22.64 2.43
C LYS A 172 11.41 -21.41 1.90
N ASP A 173 12.09 -20.49 1.21
CA ASP A 173 11.49 -19.28 0.66
C ASP A 173 10.38 -19.60 -0.35
N LEU A 174 10.59 -20.57 -1.23
CA LEU A 174 9.56 -21.04 -2.17
C LEU A 174 8.29 -21.54 -1.44
N ALA A 175 8.45 -22.25 -0.32
CA ALA A 175 7.33 -22.72 0.49
C ALA A 175 6.64 -21.56 1.22
N GLU A 176 7.37 -20.71 1.92
CA GLU A 176 6.87 -19.59 2.71
C GLU A 176 6.15 -18.54 1.81
N GLN A 177 6.69 -18.26 0.62
CA GLN A 177 6.09 -17.32 -0.35
C GLN A 177 4.96 -17.96 -1.19
N ASN A 178 4.61 -19.21 -0.89
CA ASN A 178 3.58 -19.95 -1.62
C ASN A 178 3.78 -19.90 -3.15
N LEU A 179 5.04 -20.11 -3.58
CA LEU A 179 5.42 -20.17 -4.99
C LEU A 179 5.16 -21.58 -5.55
N ASN A 180 3.89 -21.93 -5.72
CA ASN A 180 3.48 -23.18 -6.31
C ASN A 180 3.84 -23.26 -7.81
N ARG A 181 3.66 -24.44 -8.44
CA ARG A 181 3.99 -24.64 -9.85
C ARG A 181 3.30 -23.64 -10.80
N LYS A 182 2.05 -23.27 -10.52
CA LYS A 182 1.32 -22.30 -11.34
C LYS A 182 1.99 -20.92 -11.31
N LYS A 183 2.28 -20.42 -10.12
CA LYS A 183 2.96 -19.12 -9.96
C LYS A 183 4.36 -19.11 -10.55
N LEU A 184 5.12 -20.20 -10.36
CA LEU A 184 6.43 -20.32 -11.03
C LEU A 184 6.31 -20.32 -12.56
N ALA A 185 5.31 -21.00 -13.10
CA ALA A 185 5.05 -21.00 -14.55
C ALA A 185 4.78 -19.57 -15.04
N GLU A 186 3.97 -18.79 -14.33
CA GLU A 186 3.68 -17.39 -14.68
C GLU A 186 4.95 -16.53 -14.75
N TYR A 187 5.91 -16.70 -13.81
CA TYR A 187 7.20 -16.01 -13.86
C TYR A 187 8.09 -16.52 -15.00
N PHE A 188 8.20 -17.85 -15.18
CA PHE A 188 9.01 -18.41 -16.25
C PHE A 188 8.51 -17.99 -17.64
N ASP A 189 7.20 -17.99 -17.84
CA ASP A 189 6.57 -17.52 -19.07
C ASP A 189 6.82 -16.02 -19.29
N LEU A 190 6.66 -15.20 -18.24
CA LEU A 190 6.99 -13.76 -18.29
C LEU A 190 8.44 -13.54 -18.73
N PHE A 191 9.40 -14.21 -18.07
CA PHE A 191 10.81 -14.02 -18.39
C PHE A 191 11.15 -14.42 -19.82
N LYS A 192 10.52 -15.48 -20.31
CA LYS A 192 10.70 -15.97 -21.67
C LYS A 192 10.04 -15.05 -22.71
N THR A 193 8.81 -14.63 -22.46
CA THR A 193 8.02 -13.85 -23.45
C THR A 193 8.46 -12.39 -23.53
N GLU A 194 8.88 -11.84 -22.41
CA GLU A 194 9.23 -10.42 -22.31
C GLU A 194 10.76 -10.17 -22.37
N GLY A 195 11.55 -11.23 -22.59
CA GLY A 195 12.98 -11.11 -22.87
C GLY A 195 13.86 -10.86 -21.65
N TYR A 196 13.39 -11.13 -20.43
CA TYR A 196 14.20 -11.00 -19.22
C TYR A 196 15.25 -12.09 -19.08
N GLY A 197 15.22 -13.12 -19.92
CA GLY A 197 16.15 -14.24 -19.85
C GLY A 197 15.89 -15.14 -18.62
N HIS A 198 16.86 -16.03 -18.35
CA HIS A 198 16.77 -16.92 -17.19
C HIS A 198 17.15 -16.17 -15.90
N GLN A 199 16.19 -16.01 -14.99
CA GLN A 199 16.37 -15.37 -13.70
C GLN A 199 16.63 -16.41 -12.60
N SER A 200 17.29 -16.02 -11.51
CA SER A 200 17.51 -16.89 -10.34
C SER A 200 16.21 -17.14 -9.57
N ILE A 201 16.17 -18.24 -8.80
CA ILE A 201 15.07 -18.47 -7.82
C ILE A 201 15.00 -17.32 -6.83
N ASP A 202 16.14 -16.81 -6.35
CA ASP A 202 16.19 -15.69 -5.41
C ASP A 202 15.53 -14.43 -6.00
N LYS A 203 15.71 -14.15 -7.31
CA LYS A 203 15.02 -13.03 -7.98
C LYS A 203 13.50 -13.24 -8.04
N ILE A 204 13.03 -14.47 -8.24
CA ILE A 204 11.59 -14.79 -8.24
C ILE A 204 11.01 -14.61 -6.82
N VAL A 205 11.74 -15.06 -5.80
CA VAL A 205 11.38 -14.86 -4.40
C VAL A 205 11.32 -13.37 -4.06
N GLU A 206 12.35 -12.60 -4.41
CA GLU A 206 12.39 -11.14 -4.21
C GLU A 206 11.19 -10.44 -4.87
N LEU A 207 10.90 -10.74 -6.14
CA LEU A 207 9.73 -10.20 -6.83
C LEU A 207 8.43 -10.53 -6.08
N ARG A 208 8.31 -11.75 -5.58
CA ARG A 208 7.13 -12.21 -4.85
C ARG A 208 6.99 -11.51 -3.50
N GLU A 209 8.08 -11.34 -2.74
CA GLU A 209 8.11 -10.66 -1.45
C GLU A 209 7.66 -9.21 -1.54
N HIS A 210 8.09 -8.52 -2.59
CA HIS A 210 7.67 -7.14 -2.88
C HIS A 210 6.30 -7.06 -3.59
N GLY A 211 5.63 -8.19 -3.83
CA GLY A 211 4.32 -8.24 -4.49
C GLY A 211 4.35 -7.92 -5.99
N VAL A 212 5.50 -8.07 -6.64
CA VAL A 212 5.63 -7.95 -8.10
C VAL A 212 5.25 -9.29 -8.73
N SER A 213 4.01 -9.42 -9.18
CA SER A 213 3.54 -10.58 -9.94
C SER A 213 3.91 -10.48 -11.42
N ALA A 214 3.86 -11.61 -12.14
CA ALA A 214 4.00 -11.61 -13.59
C ALA A 214 2.97 -10.68 -14.27
N ARG A 215 1.73 -10.66 -13.76
CA ARG A 215 0.68 -9.76 -14.25
C ARG A 215 1.03 -8.30 -14.03
N PHE A 216 1.57 -7.93 -12.85
CA PHE A 216 2.00 -6.56 -12.59
C PHE A 216 2.95 -6.03 -13.66
N VAL A 217 3.94 -6.83 -14.05
CA VAL A 217 4.89 -6.46 -15.14
C VAL A 217 4.18 -6.39 -16.49
N SER A 218 3.35 -7.40 -16.81
CA SER A 218 2.59 -7.44 -18.06
C SER A 218 1.65 -6.26 -18.22
N ASP A 219 1.03 -5.75 -17.15
CA ASP A 219 0.14 -4.58 -17.19
C ASP A 219 0.90 -3.32 -17.66
N PHE A 220 2.17 -3.14 -17.26
CA PHE A 220 3.01 -2.05 -17.79
C PHE A 220 3.35 -2.24 -19.26
N HIS A 221 3.62 -3.47 -19.69
CA HIS A 221 3.87 -3.78 -21.10
C HIS A 221 2.66 -3.49 -21.97
N GLN A 222 1.44 -3.76 -21.48
CA GLN A 222 0.17 -3.49 -22.19
C GLN A 222 -0.06 -1.99 -22.42
N ILE A 223 0.40 -1.14 -21.51
CA ILE A 223 0.30 0.33 -21.68
C ILE A 223 1.50 0.95 -22.36
N GLY A 224 2.39 0.12 -22.93
CA GLY A 224 3.48 0.55 -23.81
C GLY A 224 4.88 0.64 -23.19
N PHE A 225 5.04 0.41 -21.88
CA PHE A 225 6.35 0.37 -21.24
C PHE A 225 6.99 -1.00 -21.46
N LYS A 226 7.77 -1.10 -22.51
CA LYS A 226 8.58 -2.29 -22.79
C LYS A 226 10.03 -2.05 -22.38
N ASN A 227 10.79 -3.11 -22.13
CA ASN A 227 12.22 -3.05 -21.86
C ASN A 227 12.61 -2.31 -20.56
N PHE A 228 11.79 -2.30 -19.53
CA PHE A 228 12.22 -1.88 -18.21
C PHE A 228 12.71 -3.09 -17.38
N SER A 229 13.62 -2.87 -16.43
CA SER A 229 14.22 -3.95 -15.63
C SER A 229 13.26 -4.48 -14.56
N LEU A 230 13.50 -5.70 -14.08
CA LEU A 230 12.78 -6.25 -12.93
C LEU A 230 13.05 -5.43 -11.65
N ASP A 231 14.23 -4.81 -11.53
CA ASP A 231 14.52 -3.89 -10.42
C ASP A 231 13.66 -2.61 -10.51
N LYS A 232 13.41 -2.11 -11.72
CA LYS A 232 12.43 -1.01 -11.90
C LYS A 232 11.00 -1.46 -11.56
N ALA A 233 10.64 -2.72 -11.81
CA ALA A 233 9.35 -3.26 -11.40
C ALA A 233 9.21 -3.30 -9.87
N LEU A 234 10.27 -3.68 -9.15
CA LEU A 234 10.34 -3.63 -7.68
C LEU A 234 10.15 -2.20 -7.18
N GLU A 235 10.92 -1.25 -7.72
CA GLU A 235 10.82 0.16 -7.37
C GLU A 235 9.40 0.71 -7.58
N LEU A 236 8.80 0.46 -8.75
CA LEU A 236 7.42 0.87 -9.04
C LEU A 236 6.43 0.29 -8.03
N ARG A 237 6.59 -0.97 -7.66
CA ARG A 237 5.69 -1.63 -6.71
C ARG A 237 5.84 -1.08 -5.30
N ASP A 238 7.07 -0.89 -4.82
CA ASP A 238 7.37 -0.39 -3.48
C ASP A 238 6.86 1.04 -3.28
N HIS A 239 6.95 1.87 -4.32
CA HIS A 239 6.40 3.23 -4.32
C HIS A 239 4.89 3.29 -4.65
N GLY A 240 4.25 2.13 -4.90
CA GLY A 240 2.81 2.05 -5.17
C GLY A 240 2.38 2.62 -6.51
N VAL A 241 3.28 2.60 -7.51
CA VAL A 241 2.96 2.96 -8.90
C VAL A 241 2.45 1.72 -9.62
N SER A 242 1.28 1.82 -10.22
CA SER A 242 0.67 0.77 -11.05
C SER A 242 0.44 1.25 -12.48
N ALA A 243 0.28 0.32 -13.42
CA ALA A 243 -0.10 0.66 -14.79
C ALA A 243 -1.42 1.45 -14.85
N LYS A 244 -2.37 1.13 -13.97
CA LYS A 244 -3.64 1.86 -13.81
C LYS A 244 -3.39 3.33 -13.42
N TYR A 245 -2.49 3.58 -12.45
CA TYR A 245 -2.14 4.94 -12.02
C TYR A 245 -1.69 5.81 -13.20
N ILE A 246 -0.79 5.30 -14.06
CA ILE A 246 -0.33 6.01 -15.26
C ILE A 246 -1.46 6.17 -16.27
N THR A 247 -2.27 5.12 -16.48
CA THR A 247 -3.38 5.14 -17.43
C THR A 247 -4.43 6.22 -17.06
N GLU A 248 -4.66 6.45 -15.79
CA GLU A 248 -5.60 7.50 -15.33
C GLU A 248 -5.12 8.90 -15.72
N PHE A 249 -3.83 9.21 -15.58
CA PHE A 249 -3.27 10.46 -16.09
C PHE A 249 -3.37 10.57 -17.62
N THR A 250 -3.10 9.47 -18.32
CA THR A 250 -3.21 9.44 -19.80
C THR A 250 -4.65 9.74 -20.25
N LYS A 251 -5.66 9.20 -19.55
CA LYS A 251 -7.09 9.52 -19.79
C LYS A 251 -7.44 10.98 -19.54
N MET A 252 -6.71 11.66 -18.67
CA MET A 252 -6.86 13.10 -18.41
C MET A 252 -6.13 13.98 -19.44
N GLY A 253 -5.46 13.37 -20.41
CA GLY A 253 -4.75 14.06 -21.49
C GLY A 253 -3.25 14.25 -21.27
N TYR A 254 -2.68 13.78 -20.16
CA TYR A 254 -1.23 13.79 -19.93
C TYR A 254 -0.59 12.64 -20.71
N LYS A 255 0.19 12.99 -21.72
CA LYS A 255 0.89 12.04 -22.58
C LYS A 255 2.35 11.91 -22.15
N ASP A 256 2.98 10.81 -22.57
CA ASP A 256 4.42 10.59 -22.44
C ASP A 256 4.96 10.65 -21.00
N ILE A 257 4.17 10.19 -20.01
CA ILE A 257 4.61 10.08 -18.63
C ILE A 257 5.59 8.91 -18.56
N SER A 258 6.85 9.19 -18.24
CA SER A 258 7.86 8.16 -18.00
C SER A 258 7.62 7.42 -16.68
N LEU A 259 8.19 6.22 -16.52
CA LEU A 259 8.13 5.49 -15.24
C LEU A 259 8.74 6.29 -14.09
N ASP A 260 9.85 7.01 -14.35
CA ASP A 260 10.49 7.86 -13.35
C ASP A 260 9.61 9.05 -12.97
N LYS A 261 8.93 9.68 -13.93
CA LYS A 261 7.96 10.75 -13.61
C LYS A 261 6.75 10.22 -12.84
N ALA A 262 6.32 9.00 -13.13
CA ALA A 262 5.24 8.38 -12.38
C ALA A 262 5.63 8.08 -10.91
N LEU A 263 6.88 7.64 -10.68
CA LEU A 263 7.45 7.48 -9.34
C LEU A 263 7.49 8.81 -8.60
N ASP A 264 8.09 9.83 -9.23
CA ASP A 264 8.20 11.18 -8.67
C ASP A 264 6.82 11.76 -8.26
N LEU A 265 5.84 11.67 -9.15
CA LEU A 265 4.47 12.10 -8.85
C LEU A 265 3.85 11.33 -7.67
N ARG A 266 4.11 10.03 -7.60
CA ARG A 266 3.57 9.18 -6.52
C ARG A 266 4.20 9.50 -5.18
N ASP A 267 5.51 9.71 -5.13
CA ASP A 267 6.27 10.06 -3.92
C ASP A 267 5.85 11.42 -3.37
N HIS A 268 5.58 12.37 -4.23
CA HIS A 268 5.02 13.68 -3.86
C HIS A 268 3.49 13.66 -3.61
N GLY A 269 2.86 12.46 -3.67
CA GLY A 269 1.44 12.28 -3.37
C GLY A 269 0.49 12.92 -4.39
N VAL A 270 0.95 13.15 -5.62
CA VAL A 270 0.09 13.61 -6.72
C VAL A 270 -0.76 12.44 -7.21
N SER A 271 -2.06 12.60 -7.22
CA SER A 271 -2.99 11.60 -7.76
C SER A 271 -3.85 12.21 -8.87
N PRO A 272 -4.38 11.37 -9.79
CA PRO A 272 -5.37 11.84 -10.77
C PRO A 272 -6.56 12.55 -10.12
N ASP A 273 -7.05 12.04 -9.00
CA ASP A 273 -8.15 12.66 -8.25
C ASP A 273 -7.81 14.05 -7.70
N PHE A 274 -6.57 14.25 -7.25
CA PHE A 274 -6.11 15.56 -6.80
C PHE A 274 -6.18 16.58 -7.96
N ILE A 275 -5.59 16.25 -9.10
CA ILE A 275 -5.61 17.13 -10.29
C ILE A 275 -7.04 17.40 -10.76
N ASN A 276 -7.85 16.35 -10.88
CA ASN A 276 -9.25 16.46 -11.30
C ASN A 276 -10.05 17.36 -10.35
N SER A 277 -9.79 17.27 -9.04
CA SER A 277 -10.43 18.15 -8.05
C SER A 277 -10.08 19.61 -8.23
N ILE A 278 -8.81 19.94 -8.50
CA ILE A 278 -8.36 21.31 -8.80
C ILE A 278 -8.98 21.82 -10.12
N GLN A 279 -8.99 20.99 -11.16
CA GLN A 279 -9.59 21.35 -12.46
C GLN A 279 -11.08 21.62 -12.34
N LYS A 280 -11.83 20.83 -11.57
CA LYS A 280 -13.27 21.02 -11.30
C LYS A 280 -13.57 22.32 -10.56
N MET A 281 -12.60 22.91 -9.88
CA MET A 281 -12.73 24.22 -9.23
C MET A 281 -12.56 25.40 -10.22
N GLY A 282 -12.32 25.11 -11.51
CA GLY A 282 -12.23 26.14 -12.57
C GLY A 282 -10.81 26.60 -12.87
N TYR A 283 -9.76 25.97 -12.35
CA TYR A 283 -8.36 26.35 -12.60
C TYR A 283 -7.81 25.86 -13.94
N GLY A 284 -8.64 25.24 -14.78
CA GLY A 284 -8.22 24.79 -16.10
C GLY A 284 -7.26 23.59 -16.06
N THR A 285 -6.48 23.40 -17.13
CA THR A 285 -5.51 22.32 -17.23
C THR A 285 -4.30 22.59 -16.34
N LEU A 286 -4.07 21.74 -15.37
CA LEU A 286 -2.93 21.82 -14.46
C LEU A 286 -1.76 21.01 -15.05
N THR A 287 -0.55 21.57 -15.05
CA THR A 287 0.65 20.79 -15.40
C THR A 287 1.00 19.81 -14.26
N LEU A 288 1.65 18.70 -14.60
CA LEU A 288 2.09 17.71 -13.58
C LEU A 288 3.07 18.35 -12.59
N ASP A 289 3.96 19.22 -13.06
CA ASP A 289 4.93 19.92 -12.21
C ASP A 289 4.22 20.90 -11.25
N LYS A 290 3.21 21.64 -11.72
CA LYS A 290 2.41 22.51 -10.84
C LYS A 290 1.59 21.70 -9.83
N ALA A 291 1.08 20.53 -10.24
CA ALA A 291 0.38 19.64 -9.32
C ALA A 291 1.31 19.13 -8.20
N GLN A 292 2.55 18.79 -8.54
CA GLN A 292 3.60 18.37 -7.60
C GLN A 292 3.96 19.53 -6.66
N GLU A 293 4.26 20.71 -7.20
CA GLU A 293 4.54 21.91 -6.42
C GLU A 293 3.43 22.22 -5.39
N LEU A 294 2.16 22.19 -5.81
CA LEU A 294 1.03 22.40 -4.91
C LEU A 294 0.98 21.36 -3.78
N LYS A 295 1.31 20.11 -4.07
CA LYS A 295 1.36 19.03 -3.06
C LYS A 295 2.50 19.25 -2.09
N ASP A 296 3.68 19.62 -2.57
CA ASP A 296 4.88 19.86 -1.76
C ASP A 296 4.67 21.00 -0.77
N HIS A 297 3.96 22.04 -1.19
CA HIS A 297 3.58 23.18 -0.35
C HIS A 297 2.29 22.95 0.45
N GLY A 298 1.72 21.73 0.42
CA GLY A 298 0.56 21.35 1.22
C GLY A 298 -0.75 22.02 0.80
N VAL A 299 -0.83 22.50 -0.44
CA VAL A 299 -2.07 23.04 -1.02
C VAL A 299 -3.00 21.89 -1.39
N SER A 300 -4.21 21.92 -0.87
CA SER A 300 -5.24 20.90 -1.16
C SER A 300 -6.51 21.57 -1.70
N PRO A 301 -7.34 20.83 -2.47
CA PRO A 301 -8.64 21.33 -2.89
C PRO A 301 -9.50 21.84 -1.72
N LYS A 302 -9.43 21.14 -0.57
CA LYS A 302 -10.12 21.54 0.65
C LYS A 302 -9.64 22.91 1.17
N PHE A 303 -8.33 23.15 1.16
CA PHE A 303 -7.77 24.44 1.56
C PHE A 303 -8.27 25.57 0.68
N ILE A 304 -8.18 25.40 -0.65
CA ILE A 304 -8.65 26.39 -1.62
C ILE A 304 -10.13 26.69 -1.43
N ASN A 305 -10.98 25.62 -1.36
CA ASN A 305 -12.42 25.79 -1.11
C ASN A 305 -12.68 26.56 0.18
N SER A 306 -11.97 26.25 1.27
CA SER A 306 -12.17 26.94 2.54
C SER A 306 -11.85 28.44 2.44
N ILE A 307 -10.84 28.84 1.66
CA ILE A 307 -10.53 30.25 1.41
C ILE A 307 -11.61 30.90 0.52
N GLN A 308 -12.09 30.20 -0.51
CA GLN A 308 -13.17 30.68 -1.39
C GLN A 308 -14.49 30.86 -0.63
N ASP A 309 -14.83 29.97 0.30
CA ASP A 309 -16.02 30.03 1.14
C ASP A 309 -15.99 31.23 2.11
N MET A 310 -14.81 31.72 2.46
CA MET A 310 -14.63 32.93 3.25
C MET A 310 -14.79 34.23 2.43
N GLY A 311 -15.09 34.14 1.13
CA GLY A 311 -15.35 35.28 0.24
C GLY A 311 -14.24 35.58 -0.74
N TYR A 312 -13.06 34.91 -0.65
CA TYR A 312 -11.93 35.15 -1.56
C TYR A 312 -12.06 34.30 -2.83
N LYS A 313 -13.11 34.57 -3.63
CA LYS A 313 -13.58 33.72 -4.74
C LYS A 313 -12.55 33.50 -5.86
N ASN A 314 -11.62 34.46 -6.09
CA ASN A 314 -10.70 34.45 -7.22
C ASN A 314 -9.26 34.16 -6.78
N ILE A 315 -9.06 33.40 -5.72
CA ILE A 315 -7.71 33.04 -5.29
C ILE A 315 -7.00 32.24 -6.39
N THR A 316 -5.79 32.65 -6.76
CA THR A 316 -4.94 31.89 -7.69
C THR A 316 -4.26 30.73 -6.99
N LEU A 317 -3.80 29.73 -7.75
CA LEU A 317 -3.04 28.59 -7.18
C LEU A 317 -1.72 29.07 -6.56
N ASP A 318 -1.06 30.05 -7.18
CA ASP A 318 0.17 30.64 -6.63
C ASP A 318 -0.10 31.37 -5.31
N LYS A 319 -1.21 32.12 -5.24
CA LYS A 319 -1.59 32.76 -3.97
C LYS A 319 -1.96 31.74 -2.88
N ALA A 320 -2.62 30.65 -3.25
CA ALA A 320 -2.92 29.57 -2.32
C ALA A 320 -1.63 28.91 -1.76
N GLN A 321 -0.62 28.78 -2.61
CA GLN A 321 0.70 28.29 -2.22
C GLN A 321 1.41 29.28 -1.28
N GLU A 322 1.51 30.57 -1.66
CA GLU A 322 2.08 31.62 -0.80
C GLU A 322 1.44 31.63 0.61
N LEU A 323 0.10 31.57 0.68
CA LEU A 323 -0.60 31.51 1.95
C LEU A 323 -0.17 30.33 2.82
N LYS A 324 0.05 29.16 2.19
CA LYS A 324 0.53 27.97 2.87
C LYS A 324 1.96 28.17 3.39
N ASP A 325 2.84 28.69 2.55
CA ASP A 325 4.25 28.91 2.86
C ASP A 325 4.43 29.88 4.03
N HIS A 326 3.59 30.91 4.08
CA HIS A 326 3.56 31.89 5.16
C HIS A 326 2.67 31.49 6.36
N GLY A 327 2.14 30.26 6.37
CA GLY A 327 1.35 29.73 7.48
C GLY A 327 -0.02 30.38 7.66
N VAL A 328 -0.55 31.01 6.60
CA VAL A 328 -1.92 31.56 6.59
C VAL A 328 -2.90 30.42 6.29
N ASN A 329 -3.81 30.17 7.21
CA ASN A 329 -4.85 29.16 7.06
C ASN A 329 -6.24 29.76 7.35
N PRO A 330 -7.33 29.05 6.98
CA PRO A 330 -8.69 29.53 7.20
C PRO A 330 -9.00 29.92 8.65
N ASP A 331 -8.46 29.17 9.63
CA ASP A 331 -8.68 29.45 11.04
C ASP A 331 -8.03 30.77 11.46
N PHE A 332 -6.84 31.08 10.94
CA PHE A 332 -6.17 32.35 11.20
C PHE A 332 -6.97 33.51 10.61
N ILE A 333 -7.39 33.41 9.35
CA ILE A 333 -8.21 34.47 8.71
C ILE A 333 -9.51 34.68 9.51
N SER A 334 -10.26 33.61 9.80
CA SER A 334 -11.49 33.66 10.58
C SER A 334 -11.27 34.25 11.97
N GLY A 335 -10.18 33.89 12.62
CA GLY A 335 -9.81 34.41 13.95
C GLY A 335 -9.58 35.91 13.93
N ILE A 336 -8.86 36.44 12.94
CA ILE A 336 -8.64 37.89 12.78
C ILE A 336 -9.95 38.62 12.47
N GLN A 337 -10.80 38.07 11.58
CA GLN A 337 -12.11 38.62 11.27
C GLN A 337 -13.03 38.69 12.49
N LYS A 338 -13.03 37.66 13.35
CA LYS A 338 -13.78 37.61 14.62
C LYS A 338 -13.31 38.67 15.63
N LEU A 339 -12.07 39.11 15.56
CA LEU A 339 -11.54 40.20 16.36
C LEU A 339 -11.96 41.60 15.88
N GLY A 340 -12.80 41.68 14.83
CA GLY A 340 -13.39 42.93 14.31
C GLY A 340 -12.77 43.39 13.00
N PHE A 341 -11.75 42.71 12.48
CA PHE A 341 -11.09 43.10 11.20
C PHE A 341 -11.72 42.33 10.03
N LYS A 342 -12.99 42.70 9.70
CA LYS A 342 -13.81 41.97 8.72
C LYS A 342 -13.27 42.05 7.30
N ASP A 343 -12.66 43.18 6.93
CA ASP A 343 -12.16 43.46 5.57
C ASP A 343 -10.69 43.06 5.43
N LEU A 344 -10.31 41.94 6.03
CA LEU A 344 -8.95 41.40 5.96
C LEU A 344 -8.62 40.95 4.53
N SER A 345 -7.62 41.54 3.87
CA SER A 345 -7.08 41.00 2.62
C SER A 345 -6.14 39.82 2.87
N LEU A 346 -5.94 38.95 1.84
CA LEU A 346 -5.01 37.83 1.93
C LEU A 346 -3.57 38.32 2.08
N GLU A 347 -3.20 39.42 1.44
CA GLU A 347 -1.88 40.05 1.58
C GLU A 347 -1.65 40.54 3.02
N LYS A 348 -2.66 41.16 3.64
CA LYS A 348 -2.55 41.61 5.03
C LYS A 348 -2.50 40.41 6.01
N ALA A 349 -3.20 39.33 5.71
CA ALA A 349 -3.13 38.11 6.50
C ALA A 349 -1.72 37.49 6.44
N GLN A 350 -1.09 37.52 5.28
CA GLN A 350 0.28 37.06 5.07
C GLN A 350 1.27 37.95 5.82
N GLU A 351 1.19 39.27 5.65
CA GLU A 351 2.03 40.25 6.35
C GLU A 351 1.96 40.08 7.89
N LEU A 352 0.77 39.89 8.44
CA LEU A 352 0.60 39.60 9.87
C LEU A 352 1.39 38.36 10.30
N ARG A 353 1.35 37.29 9.50
CA ARG A 353 2.08 36.05 9.80
C ARG A 353 3.59 36.26 9.69
N ASP A 354 4.06 36.99 8.70
CA ASP A 354 5.48 37.28 8.46
C ASP A 354 6.09 38.07 9.62
N HIS A 355 5.33 39.01 10.20
CA HIS A 355 5.70 39.76 11.38
C HIS A 355 5.39 39.03 12.72
N GLY A 356 4.96 37.77 12.67
CA GLY A 356 4.67 36.97 13.86
C GLY A 356 3.45 37.43 14.65
N VAL A 357 2.55 38.21 14.06
CA VAL A 357 1.29 38.62 14.67
C VAL A 357 0.30 37.46 14.68
N THR A 358 -0.06 37.01 15.86
CA THR A 358 -1.00 35.91 16.06
C THR A 358 -2.34 36.42 16.61
N ILE A 359 -3.40 35.60 16.51
CA ILE A 359 -4.70 35.88 17.14
C ILE A 359 -4.53 36.16 18.63
N ALA A 360 -3.77 35.31 19.33
CA ALA A 360 -3.50 35.46 20.77
C ALA A 360 -2.75 36.76 21.08
N TYR A 361 -1.81 37.18 20.22
CA TYR A 361 -1.10 38.44 20.36
C TYR A 361 -2.08 39.62 20.30
N ILE A 362 -2.93 39.68 19.26
CA ILE A 362 -3.93 40.75 19.16
C ILE A 362 -4.88 40.77 20.36
N GLN A 363 -5.34 39.62 20.82
CA GLN A 363 -6.20 39.51 22.01
C GLN A 363 -5.49 40.05 23.26
N LYS A 364 -4.23 39.68 23.47
CA LYS A 364 -3.41 40.18 24.57
C LYS A 364 -3.27 41.70 24.54
N ILE A 365 -2.98 42.27 23.37
CA ILE A 365 -2.84 43.72 23.23
C ILE A 365 -4.18 44.44 23.45
N LYS A 366 -5.27 43.94 22.90
CA LYS A 366 -6.63 44.47 23.16
C LYS A 366 -6.99 44.45 24.63
N SER A 367 -6.66 43.40 25.36
CA SER A 367 -6.92 43.32 26.81
C SER A 367 -6.14 44.31 27.66
N LYS A 368 -5.00 44.85 27.14
CA LYS A 368 -4.24 45.92 27.80
C LYS A 368 -4.83 47.31 27.65
N GLY A 369 -5.85 47.49 26.79
CA GLY A 369 -6.58 48.74 26.63
C GLY A 369 -5.75 49.89 26.03
N LEU A 370 -4.77 49.58 25.19
CA LEU A 370 -3.94 50.59 24.51
C LEU A 370 -4.78 51.40 23.52
N LYS A 371 -4.87 52.73 23.69
CA LYS A 371 -5.82 53.57 22.96
C LYS A 371 -5.44 53.83 21.52
N ASP A 372 -4.15 53.69 21.15
CA ASP A 372 -3.62 54.04 19.84
C ASP A 372 -3.38 52.82 18.93
N ILE A 373 -3.84 51.65 19.33
CA ILE A 373 -3.70 50.39 18.56
C ILE A 373 -5.06 49.95 18.04
N ASN A 374 -5.41 50.42 16.82
CA ASN A 374 -6.72 50.24 16.24
C ASN A 374 -6.71 49.48 14.88
N THR A 375 -5.60 49.53 14.16
CA THR A 375 -5.43 48.92 12.86
C THR A 375 -4.50 47.70 12.91
N LEU A 376 -4.58 46.81 11.90
CA LEU A 376 -3.65 45.68 11.77
C LEU A 376 -2.19 46.16 11.63
N ASP A 377 -1.96 47.32 11.00
CA ASP A 377 -0.63 47.91 10.88
C ASP A 377 -0.07 48.37 12.25
N ASP A 378 -0.93 48.83 13.15
CA ASP A 378 -0.48 49.17 14.51
C ASP A 378 -0.02 47.95 15.26
N TYR A 379 -0.70 46.81 15.11
CA TYR A 379 -0.27 45.51 15.72
C TYR A 379 1.05 45.03 15.14
N ILE A 380 1.27 45.18 13.82
CA ILE A 380 2.55 44.84 13.18
C ILE A 380 3.66 45.72 13.75
N LYS A 381 3.51 47.05 13.72
CA LYS A 381 4.49 47.98 14.26
C LYS A 381 4.82 47.68 15.72
N LEU A 382 3.80 47.45 16.54
CA LEU A 382 4.00 47.13 17.97
C LEU A 382 4.77 45.80 18.14
N LYS A 383 4.47 44.82 17.31
CA LYS A 383 5.16 43.53 17.34
C LYS A 383 6.63 43.65 16.97
N ASP A 384 6.96 44.49 15.98
CA ASP A 384 8.34 44.73 15.50
C ASP A 384 9.18 45.46 16.54
N THR A 385 8.57 46.21 17.47
CA THR A 385 9.27 46.85 18.59
C THR A 385 9.55 45.87 19.74
N GLY A 386 9.16 44.62 19.66
CA GLY A 386 9.39 43.61 20.66
C GLY A 386 8.40 43.60 21.82
N PHE A 387 7.27 44.30 21.71
CA PHE A 387 6.26 44.43 22.77
C PHE A 387 5.38 43.20 22.98
#